data_5869a3c26fa22d25e8184f1fcde4c380
#
_entry.id   5869a3c26fa22d25e8184f1fcde4c380
#
_cell.length_a   1.000
_cell.length_b   1.000
_cell.length_c   1.000
_cell.angle_alpha   90.00
_cell.angle_beta   90.00
_cell.angle_gamma   90.00
#
_symmetry.space_group_name_H-M   'P 1'
#
loop_
_entity.id
_entity.type
_entity.pdbx_description
1 polymer ?
#
loop_
_entity_poly.entity_id
_entity_poly.type
_entity_poly.pdbx_seq_one_letter_code
_entity_poly.pdbx_strand_id
1 'polypeptide(L)'
;DHGLKAGMVNLGGNILALNTPGRGRLAYRIGIRNPQRPDEVLGQISLRKTCVATSGNYENYRRIGDRVVTHIVDPRTGHPVADRLAVTVVTPRGVDSARNWRGDWLPKPRTPGF
;
A
#
# COMPACT_ATOMS: atom_id res chain seq x y z
N ASP A 1 -12.11 25.36 9.51
CA ASP A 1 -12.92 24.27 10.00
C ASP A 1 -14.31 24.33 9.39
N HIS A 2 -14.64 23.37 8.53
CA HIS A 2 -15.95 23.30 7.84
C HIS A 2 -16.92 22.35 8.55
N GLY A 3 -16.70 22.03 9.80
CA GLY A 3 -17.59 21.18 10.61
C GLY A 3 -17.59 19.69 10.22
N LEU A 4 -16.61 19.23 9.45
CA LEU A 4 -16.47 17.82 9.10
C LEU A 4 -16.07 17.00 10.33
N LYS A 5 -16.97 16.15 10.78
CA LYS A 5 -16.75 15.28 11.94
C LYS A 5 -16.17 13.92 11.59
N ALA A 6 -16.41 13.46 10.40
CA ALA A 6 -15.89 12.19 9.89
C ALA A 6 -15.74 12.25 8.36
N GLY A 7 -14.84 11.50 7.82
CA GLY A 7 -14.61 11.44 6.38
C GLY A 7 -13.46 10.52 6.02
N MET A 8 -13.37 10.21 4.75
CA MET A 8 -12.27 9.44 4.18
C MET A 8 -11.79 10.15 2.92
N VAL A 9 -10.48 10.30 2.81
CA VAL A 9 -9.82 10.85 1.63
C VAL A 9 -8.95 9.77 1.02
N ASN A 10 -9.08 9.57 -0.27
CA ASN A 10 -8.25 8.63 -1.04
C ASN A 10 -7.52 9.40 -2.15
N LEU A 11 -6.20 9.40 -2.09
CA LEU A 11 -5.32 10.03 -3.06
C LEU A 11 -4.39 8.96 -3.66
N GLY A 12 -4.82 8.37 -4.77
CA GLY A 12 -4.01 7.40 -5.50
C GLY A 12 -3.57 6.19 -4.67
N GLY A 13 -4.45 5.67 -3.82
CA GLY A 13 -4.14 4.53 -2.95
C GLY A 13 -3.63 4.89 -1.56
N ASN A 14 -3.36 6.18 -1.30
CA ASN A 14 -3.12 6.69 0.04
C ASN A 14 -4.44 7.14 0.65
N ILE A 15 -4.90 6.43 1.66
CA ILE A 15 -6.21 6.65 2.27
C ILE A 15 -6.02 7.19 3.69
N LEU A 16 -6.71 8.28 3.98
CA LEU A 16 -6.82 8.87 5.31
C LEU A 16 -8.26 8.73 5.82
N ALA A 17 -8.43 8.09 6.94
CA ALA A 17 -9.70 8.04 7.66
C ALA A 17 -9.69 9.08 8.79
N LEU A 18 -10.59 10.08 8.70
CA LEU A 18 -10.67 11.25 9.60
C LEU A 18 -11.52 10.96 10.78
N ASN A 19 -11.66 10.17 11.50
CA ASN A 19 -12.59 9.74 12.53
C ASN A 19 -13.41 8.51 12.13
N THR A 20 -14.22 8.06 13.04
CA THR A 20 -15.18 6.99 12.78
C THR A 20 -16.34 7.50 11.93
N PRO A 21 -16.85 6.70 11.02
CA PRO A 21 -18.07 7.03 10.30
C PRO A 21 -19.24 7.16 11.29
N GLY A 22 -20.09 8.17 11.07
CA GLY A 22 -21.26 8.41 11.92
C GLY A 22 -22.33 7.30 11.83
N ARG A 23 -23.29 7.36 12.77
CA ARG A 23 -24.50 6.52 12.81
C ARG A 23 -24.24 5.00 12.75
N GLY A 24 -23.73 4.43 13.83
CA GLY A 24 -23.64 2.98 14.01
C GLY A 24 -22.50 2.27 13.26
N ARG A 25 -21.72 2.98 12.48
CA ARG A 25 -20.51 2.44 11.86
C ARG A 25 -19.30 2.66 12.76
N LEU A 26 -18.63 1.61 13.12
CA LEU A 26 -17.48 1.68 14.01
C LEU A 26 -16.17 1.97 13.29
N ALA A 27 -16.08 1.75 11.98
CA ALA A 27 -14.87 1.91 11.20
C ALA A 27 -15.15 1.98 9.69
N TYR A 28 -14.18 2.48 8.93
CA TYR A 28 -14.14 2.32 7.48
C TYR A 28 -13.50 0.98 7.14
N ARG A 29 -14.15 0.20 6.28
CA ARG A 29 -13.60 -1.06 5.78
C ARG A 29 -12.91 -0.84 4.45
N ILE A 30 -11.64 -1.20 4.38
CA ILE A 30 -10.80 -1.07 3.20
C ILE A 30 -10.40 -2.47 2.73
N GLY A 31 -10.67 -2.78 1.47
CA GLY A 31 -10.23 -4.03 0.85
C GLY A 31 -8.76 -3.96 0.45
N ILE A 32 -8.01 -5.00 0.76
CA ILE A 32 -6.64 -5.19 0.29
C ILE A 32 -6.70 -6.05 -0.97
N ARG A 33 -6.33 -5.47 -2.10
CA ARG A 33 -6.36 -6.14 -3.40
C ARG A 33 -5.28 -7.21 -3.51
N ASN A 34 -5.62 -8.32 -4.15
CA ASN A 34 -4.66 -9.35 -4.48
C ASN A 34 -3.76 -8.89 -5.65
N PRO A 35 -2.43 -8.75 -5.47
CA PRO A 35 -1.54 -8.32 -6.54
C PRO A 35 -1.43 -9.34 -7.68
N GLN A 36 -1.65 -10.62 -7.40
CA GLN A 36 -1.62 -11.69 -8.40
C GLN A 36 -2.90 -11.75 -9.22
N ARG A 37 -4.02 -11.43 -8.58
CA ARG A 37 -5.36 -11.42 -9.18
C ARG A 37 -6.10 -10.13 -8.78
N PRO A 38 -5.95 -9.05 -9.55
CA PRO A 38 -6.46 -7.73 -9.18
C PRO A 38 -7.97 -7.63 -8.99
N ASP A 39 -8.72 -8.59 -9.52
CA ASP A 39 -10.18 -8.67 -9.34
C ASP A 39 -10.59 -9.26 -7.98
N GLU A 40 -9.62 -9.79 -7.22
CA GLU A 40 -9.84 -10.40 -5.93
C GLU A 40 -9.33 -9.53 -4.79
N VAL A 41 -10.00 -9.64 -3.66
CA VAL A 41 -9.61 -9.01 -2.39
C VAL A 41 -9.04 -10.09 -1.46
N LEU A 42 -7.81 -9.89 -1.00
CA LEU A 42 -7.16 -10.79 -0.03
C LEU A 42 -7.82 -10.74 1.34
N GLY A 43 -8.36 -9.57 1.71
CA GLY A 43 -8.95 -9.35 3.01
C GLY A 43 -9.39 -7.90 3.16
N GLN A 44 -9.94 -7.60 4.33
CA GLN A 44 -10.36 -6.25 4.68
C GLN A 44 -9.71 -5.80 5.97
N ILE A 45 -9.36 -4.52 6.03
CA ILE A 45 -8.91 -3.85 7.25
C ILE A 45 -9.93 -2.79 7.68
N SER A 46 -10.05 -2.60 8.97
CA SER A 46 -10.94 -1.60 9.56
C SER A 46 -10.12 -0.40 10.00
N LEU A 47 -10.44 0.77 9.47
CA LEU A 47 -9.75 2.01 9.78
C LEU A 47 -10.59 2.91 10.67
N ARG A 48 -9.95 3.38 11.74
CA ARG A 48 -10.47 4.42 12.61
C ARG A 48 -9.38 5.46 12.80
N LYS A 49 -9.59 6.68 12.35
CA LYS A 49 -8.65 7.77 12.57
C LYS A 49 -7.20 7.38 12.27
N THR A 50 -7.02 6.67 11.16
CA THR A 50 -5.75 6.09 10.72
C THR A 50 -5.56 6.31 9.24
N CYS A 51 -4.33 6.11 8.80
CA CYS A 51 -3.95 6.19 7.41
C CYS A 51 -3.54 4.81 6.90
N VAL A 52 -3.81 4.54 5.64
CA VAL A 52 -3.30 3.37 4.93
C VAL A 52 -2.70 3.80 3.61
N ALA A 53 -1.54 3.28 3.30
CA ALA A 53 -0.91 3.44 2.01
C ALA A 53 -0.61 2.06 1.42
N THR A 54 -0.92 1.90 0.15
CA THR A 54 -0.57 0.68 -0.59
C THR A 54 0.36 1.04 -1.73
N SER A 55 1.49 0.39 -1.78
CA SER A 55 2.41 0.42 -2.90
C SER A 55 2.42 -0.94 -3.57
N GLY A 56 2.18 -0.96 -4.87
CA GLY A 56 2.16 -2.20 -5.64
C GLY A 56 2.66 -1.97 -7.06
N ASN A 57 3.30 -2.97 -7.62
CA ASN A 57 3.84 -2.91 -8.97
C ASN A 57 2.88 -3.47 -10.04
N TYR A 58 1.66 -3.85 -9.65
CA TYR A 58 0.69 -4.47 -10.56
C TYR A 58 -0.17 -3.44 -11.32
N GLU A 59 -0.24 -2.18 -10.87
CA GLU A 59 -1.02 -1.12 -11.55
C GLU A 59 -0.20 -0.32 -12.55
N ASN A 60 1.08 -0.13 -12.27
CA ASN A 60 2.00 0.67 -13.09
C ASN A 60 3.14 -0.20 -13.62
N TYR A 61 2.88 -0.95 -14.66
CA TYR A 61 3.89 -1.70 -15.37
C TYR A 61 3.91 -1.32 -16.86
N ARG A 62 5.06 -1.44 -17.48
CA ARG A 62 5.21 -1.33 -18.92
C ARG A 62 5.79 -2.63 -19.48
N ARG A 63 5.27 -3.05 -20.60
CA ARG A 63 5.85 -4.16 -21.34
C ARG A 63 6.82 -3.61 -22.39
N ILE A 64 8.07 -4.03 -22.28
CA ILE A 64 9.12 -3.68 -23.25
C ILE A 64 9.65 -5.00 -23.82
N GLY A 65 9.19 -5.36 -25.02
CA GLY A 65 9.43 -6.69 -25.60
C GLY A 65 8.81 -7.78 -24.73
N ASP A 66 9.59 -8.77 -24.32
CA ASP A 66 9.16 -9.86 -23.44
C ASP A 66 9.31 -9.55 -21.94
N ARG A 67 9.80 -8.36 -21.60
CA ARG A 67 10.04 -7.95 -20.21
C ARG A 67 8.92 -7.06 -19.69
N VAL A 68 8.47 -7.36 -18.49
CA VAL A 68 7.59 -6.48 -17.70
C VAL A 68 8.48 -5.59 -16.83
N VAL A 69 8.40 -4.29 -17.04
CA VAL A 69 9.14 -3.31 -16.27
C VAL A 69 8.18 -2.59 -15.33
N THR A 70 8.50 -2.61 -14.05
CA THR A 70 7.73 -1.94 -13.00
C THR A 70 8.47 -0.69 -12.52
N HIS A 71 7.74 0.21 -11.88
CA HIS A 71 8.34 1.41 -11.30
C HIS A 71 9.08 1.16 -9.97
N ILE A 72 8.95 -0.06 -9.43
CA ILE A 72 9.63 -0.46 -8.21
C ILE A 72 10.95 -1.11 -8.57
N VAL A 73 12.03 -0.53 -8.11
CA VAL A 73 13.40 -0.96 -8.40
C VAL A 73 14.04 -1.51 -7.13
N ASP A 74 14.69 -2.66 -7.26
CA ASP A 74 15.54 -3.19 -6.18
C ASP A 74 16.83 -2.36 -6.09
N PRO A 75 17.08 -1.65 -4.99
CA PRO A 75 18.23 -0.77 -4.86
C PRO A 75 19.56 -1.52 -4.83
N ARG A 76 19.56 -2.83 -4.57
CA ARG A 76 20.77 -3.66 -4.54
C ARG A 76 21.26 -4.00 -5.94
N THR A 77 20.35 -4.15 -6.88
CA THR A 77 20.64 -4.60 -8.25
C THR A 77 20.43 -3.49 -9.28
N GLY A 78 19.66 -2.43 -8.94
CA GLY A 78 19.23 -1.41 -9.87
C GLY A 78 18.21 -1.89 -10.91
N HIS A 79 17.70 -3.11 -10.78
CA HIS A 79 16.72 -3.68 -11.69
C HIS A 79 15.30 -3.58 -11.16
N PRO A 80 14.29 -3.43 -12.04
CA PRO A 80 12.90 -3.50 -11.66
C PRO A 80 12.55 -4.85 -11.03
N VAL A 81 11.74 -4.82 -9.99
CA VAL A 81 11.22 -6.03 -9.36
C VAL A 81 10.23 -6.71 -10.30
N ALA A 82 10.51 -7.96 -10.66
CA ALA A 82 9.72 -8.71 -11.65
C ALA A 82 8.44 -9.31 -11.07
N ASP A 83 8.45 -9.66 -9.79
CA ASP A 83 7.30 -10.28 -9.14
C ASP A 83 6.17 -9.27 -8.87
N ARG A 84 4.94 -9.73 -8.96
CA ARG A 84 3.78 -8.93 -8.58
C ARG A 84 3.68 -8.85 -7.06
N LEU A 85 4.12 -7.73 -6.53
CA LEU A 85 4.17 -7.46 -5.10
C LEU A 85 3.31 -6.26 -4.74
N ALA A 86 2.74 -6.30 -3.56
CA ALA A 86 2.10 -5.16 -2.94
C ALA A 86 2.43 -5.11 -1.45
N VAL A 87 2.57 -3.91 -0.95
CA VAL A 87 2.77 -3.65 0.48
C VAL A 87 1.73 -2.65 0.93
N THR A 88 0.98 -3.00 1.94
CA THR A 88 0.02 -2.11 2.60
C THR A 88 0.50 -1.79 4.00
N VAL A 89 0.62 -0.52 4.31
CA VAL A 89 1.07 -0.02 5.60
C VAL A 89 -0.05 0.78 6.23
N VAL A 90 -0.36 0.49 7.48
CA VAL A 90 -1.35 1.20 8.30
C VAL A 90 -0.63 1.94 9.41
N THR A 91 -0.87 3.24 9.51
CA THR A 91 -0.24 4.09 10.53
C THR A 91 -1.22 5.14 11.07
N PRO A 92 -1.00 5.67 12.27
CA PRO A 92 -1.81 6.77 12.80
C PRO A 92 -1.66 8.08 12.00
N ARG A 93 -0.57 8.24 11.25
CA ARG A 93 -0.26 9.45 10.48
C ARG A 93 0.07 9.11 9.04
N GLY A 94 -0.53 9.84 8.09
CA GLY A 94 -0.38 9.58 6.66
C GLY A 94 1.05 9.70 6.13
N VAL A 95 1.83 10.62 6.70
CA VAL A 95 3.25 10.77 6.33
C VAL A 95 4.08 9.54 6.70
N ASP A 96 3.75 8.91 7.80
CA ASP A 96 4.47 7.72 8.27
C ASP A 96 4.13 6.49 7.43
N SER A 97 2.88 6.39 6.92
CA SER A 97 2.52 5.31 6.00
C SER A 97 3.30 5.37 4.70
N ALA A 98 3.54 6.57 4.18
CA ALA A 98 4.35 6.76 2.99
C ALA A 98 5.85 6.55 3.21
N ARG A 99 6.34 6.73 4.42
CA ARG A 99 7.77 6.54 4.79
C ARG A 99 8.13 5.09 5.07
N ASN A 100 7.26 4.37 5.76
CA ASN A 100 7.57 3.04 6.29
C ASN A 100 7.63 1.94 5.22
N TRP A 101 7.09 2.18 4.01
CA TRP A 101 7.20 1.20 2.93
C TRP A 101 8.60 1.12 2.31
N ARG A 102 9.48 2.05 2.64
CA ARG A 102 10.77 2.22 1.94
C ARG A 102 11.87 1.21 2.28
N GLY A 103 11.71 0.36 3.26
CA GLY A 103 12.94 -0.28 3.70
C GLY A 103 12.95 -1.78 3.92
N ASP A 104 11.91 -2.36 4.47
CA ASP A 104 12.04 -3.68 5.08
C ASP A 104 11.34 -4.82 4.34
N TRP A 105 10.61 -4.53 3.27
CA TRP A 105 9.89 -5.54 2.51
C TRP A 105 10.72 -6.23 1.41
N LEU A 106 11.85 -5.65 1.02
CA LEU A 106 12.81 -6.35 0.18
C LEU A 106 13.50 -7.44 1.01
N PRO A 107 13.63 -8.64 0.49
CA PRO A 107 14.37 -9.70 1.17
C PRO A 107 15.76 -9.16 1.53
N LYS A 108 16.08 -9.15 2.82
CA LYS A 108 17.44 -8.81 3.24
C LYS A 108 18.40 -9.78 2.56
N PRO A 109 19.49 -9.30 1.99
CA PRO A 109 20.51 -10.19 1.46
C PRO A 109 20.88 -11.16 2.57
N ARG A 110 20.82 -12.45 2.28
CA ARG A 110 21.38 -13.44 3.19
C ARG A 110 22.83 -13.06 3.39
N THR A 111 23.17 -12.64 4.59
CA THR A 111 24.57 -12.54 4.97
C THR A 111 25.20 -13.89 4.71
N PRO A 112 26.30 -13.99 3.94
CA PRO A 112 27.01 -15.24 3.83
C PRO A 112 27.32 -15.70 5.25
N GLY A 113 26.79 -16.89 5.63
CA GLY A 113 27.12 -17.46 6.92
C GLY A 113 28.61 -17.74 6.99
N PHE A 114 29.25 -17.12 7.93
CA PHE A 114 30.60 -17.50 8.32
C PHE A 114 30.50 -18.61 9.35
#